data_1f6d6e6322df92001e4b1b11cad1963b
#
_entry.id   1f6d6e6322df92001e4b1b11cad1963b
#
_cell.length_a   1.000
_cell.length_b   1.000
_cell.length_c   1.000
_cell.angle_alpha   90.00
_cell.angle_beta   90.00
_cell.angle_gamma   90.00
#
_symmetry.space_group_name_H-M   'P 1'
#
loop_
_entity.id
_entity.type
_entity.pdbx_description
1 polymer ?
#
loop_
_entity_poly.entity_id
_entity_poly.type
_entity_poly.pdbx_seq_one_letter_code
_entity_poly.pdbx_strand_id
1 'polypeptide(L)'
;MIEHVENASAIEFIMDEVEEGTIIGMIESKDSYAIVVHDLSDNQMVRTLKECEERISAEMLRVIMKVAFDISNTGREGKQIGTAFIVGDVEEVMMRSHQMILNPYTGQEDEDKNILDKKNWESVKEFAQLDGVFVISEEGMIEAAGRYLDVDARDISVEKGLGGRHVSAAAITRDTVSIAITVSESGGVIHIYMDGKELLHIESAQRAIRLN
;
A
#
# COMPACT_ATOMS: atom_id res chain seq x y z
N MET A 1 1.10 -22.30 5.43
CA MET A 1 2.51 -22.37 5.95
C MET A 1 3.48 -21.75 4.95
N ILE A 2 3.55 -22.18 3.69
CA ILE A 2 4.40 -21.56 2.65
C ILE A 2 3.99 -20.10 2.44
N GLU A 3 2.72 -19.84 2.26
CA GLU A 3 2.13 -18.50 2.11
C GLU A 3 2.49 -17.53 3.25
N HIS A 4 2.53 -18.00 4.50
CA HIS A 4 2.96 -17.15 5.63
C HIS A 4 4.45 -16.80 5.57
N VAL A 5 5.27 -17.68 5.02
CA VAL A 5 6.71 -17.41 4.84
C VAL A 5 6.92 -16.43 3.69
N GLU A 6 6.14 -16.56 2.60
CA GLU A 6 6.17 -15.63 1.47
C GLU A 6 5.73 -14.24 1.89
N ASN A 7 4.64 -14.13 2.67
CA ASN A 7 4.19 -12.85 3.23
C ASN A 7 5.24 -12.23 4.17
N ALA A 8 5.81 -13.03 5.08
CA ALA A 8 6.86 -12.55 5.97
C ALA A 8 8.08 -12.05 5.20
N SER A 9 8.49 -12.78 4.16
CA SER A 9 9.62 -12.40 3.31
C SER A 9 9.36 -11.09 2.54
N ALA A 10 8.13 -10.89 2.05
CA ALA A 10 7.75 -9.64 1.38
C ALA A 10 7.73 -8.47 2.37
N ILE A 11 7.25 -8.69 3.59
CA ILE A 11 7.27 -7.67 4.65
C ILE A 11 8.72 -7.29 5.00
N GLU A 12 9.62 -8.26 5.19
CA GLU A 12 11.04 -7.99 5.49
C GLU A 12 11.73 -7.22 4.35
N PHE A 13 11.42 -7.56 3.08
CA PHE A 13 11.91 -6.81 1.92
C PHE A 13 11.44 -5.35 1.94
N ILE A 14 10.16 -5.10 2.26
CA ILE A 14 9.57 -3.76 2.34
C ILE A 14 10.17 -2.96 3.51
N MET A 15 10.46 -3.62 4.62
CA MET A 15 10.97 -2.97 5.83
C MET A 15 12.46 -2.64 5.80
N ASP A 16 13.16 -2.90 4.69
CA ASP A 16 14.61 -2.69 4.47
C ASP A 16 15.52 -3.63 5.26
N GLU A 17 14.98 -4.69 5.79
CA GLU A 17 15.80 -5.60 6.59
C GLU A 17 16.66 -6.48 5.69
N VAL A 18 16.13 -6.88 4.50
CA VAL A 18 16.85 -7.78 3.60
C VAL A 18 16.50 -7.49 2.14
N GLU A 19 17.48 -7.09 1.33
CA GLU A 19 17.30 -6.89 -0.13
C GLU A 19 17.55 -8.16 -0.95
N GLU A 20 18.49 -8.99 -0.51
CA GLU A 20 18.88 -10.24 -1.15
C GLU A 20 19.26 -11.27 -0.09
N GLY A 21 19.12 -12.55 -0.40
CA GLY A 21 19.58 -13.64 0.45
C GLY A 21 18.48 -14.59 0.88
N THR A 22 18.72 -15.28 1.98
CA THR A 22 17.87 -16.35 2.46
C THR A 22 17.31 -16.01 3.83
N ILE A 23 15.99 -16.09 3.96
CA ILE A 23 15.29 -15.99 5.25
C ILE A 23 15.17 -17.38 5.85
N ILE A 24 15.52 -17.51 7.13
CA ILE A 24 15.33 -18.74 7.91
C ILE A 24 14.29 -18.47 8.98
N GLY A 25 13.11 -19.07 8.80
CA GLY A 25 12.02 -19.06 9.77
C GLY A 25 12.02 -20.32 10.64
N MET A 26 11.77 -20.16 11.94
CA MET A 26 11.51 -21.30 12.82
C MET A 26 10.04 -21.29 13.25
N ILE A 27 9.35 -22.37 12.96
CA ILE A 27 7.94 -22.55 13.33
C ILE A 27 7.91 -23.58 14.47
N GLU A 28 7.32 -23.17 15.57
CA GLU A 28 7.10 -24.02 16.74
C GLU A 28 5.61 -24.39 16.86
N SER A 29 5.33 -25.64 17.06
CA SER A 29 4.03 -26.18 17.44
C SER A 29 4.22 -27.06 18.69
N LYS A 30 3.14 -27.32 19.44
CA LYS A 30 3.19 -28.00 20.75
C LYS A 30 4.20 -29.16 20.87
N ASP A 31 4.35 -29.96 19.82
CA ASP A 31 5.18 -31.18 19.81
C ASP A 31 6.11 -31.28 18.60
N SER A 32 6.28 -30.20 17.83
CA SER A 32 7.09 -30.23 16.62
C SER A 32 7.69 -28.87 16.28
N TYR A 33 8.85 -28.90 15.65
CA TYR A 33 9.56 -27.73 15.13
C TYR A 33 9.79 -27.91 13.64
N ALA A 34 9.66 -26.85 12.89
CA ALA A 34 10.05 -26.82 11.49
C ALA A 34 10.98 -25.64 11.23
N ILE A 35 12.02 -25.86 10.47
CA ILE A 35 12.86 -24.80 9.93
C ILE A 35 12.47 -24.62 8.46
N VAL A 36 12.09 -23.42 8.10
CA VAL A 36 11.80 -23.06 6.71
C VAL A 36 12.94 -22.17 6.23
N VAL A 37 13.53 -22.55 5.12
CA VAL A 37 14.58 -21.80 4.43
C VAL A 37 13.96 -21.29 3.14
N HIS A 38 13.94 -19.98 2.95
CA HIS A 38 13.34 -19.35 1.77
C HIS A 38 14.30 -18.34 1.17
N ASP A 39 14.58 -18.47 -0.12
CA ASP A 39 15.39 -17.53 -0.87
C ASP A 39 14.48 -16.38 -1.35
N LEU A 40 14.86 -15.13 -1.02
CA LEU A 40 14.09 -13.95 -1.41
C LEU A 40 13.99 -13.80 -2.92
N SER A 41 15.00 -14.24 -3.68
CA SER A 41 14.98 -14.20 -5.14
C SER A 41 13.90 -15.08 -5.76
N ASP A 42 13.46 -16.12 -5.04
CA ASP A 42 12.40 -17.04 -5.46
C ASP A 42 11.00 -16.59 -4.98
N ASN A 43 10.92 -15.54 -4.16
CA ASN A 43 9.65 -15.04 -3.65
C ASN A 43 8.89 -14.28 -4.74
N GLN A 44 7.71 -14.78 -5.11
CA GLN A 44 6.87 -14.16 -6.14
C GLN A 44 6.43 -12.75 -5.75
N MET A 45 6.11 -12.51 -4.46
CA MET A 45 5.69 -11.18 -3.99
C MET A 45 6.82 -10.16 -4.09
N VAL A 46 8.06 -10.56 -3.76
CA VAL A 46 9.25 -9.72 -3.92
C VAL A 46 9.47 -9.38 -5.40
N ARG A 47 9.32 -10.35 -6.30
CA ARG A 47 9.41 -10.09 -7.75
C ARG A 47 8.35 -9.10 -8.21
N THR A 48 7.11 -9.28 -7.77
CA THR A 48 6.01 -8.38 -8.10
C THR A 48 6.23 -6.96 -7.55
N LEU A 49 6.77 -6.83 -6.33
CA LEU A 49 7.14 -5.53 -5.79
C LEU A 49 8.22 -4.85 -6.64
N LYS A 50 9.19 -5.60 -7.16
CA LYS A 50 10.20 -5.09 -8.08
C LYS A 50 9.62 -4.62 -9.43
N GLU A 51 8.50 -5.19 -9.90
CA GLU A 51 7.80 -4.67 -11.09
C GLU A 51 7.28 -3.24 -10.86
N CYS A 52 6.91 -2.89 -9.64
CA CYS A 52 6.50 -1.53 -9.31
C CYS A 52 7.63 -0.51 -9.46
N GLU A 53 8.90 -0.95 -9.34
CA GLU A 53 10.08 -0.08 -9.46
C GLU A 53 10.31 0.44 -10.90
N GLU A 54 9.60 -0.10 -11.88
CA GLU A 54 9.58 0.45 -13.24
C GLU A 54 8.85 1.81 -13.31
N ARG A 55 8.01 2.15 -12.31
CA ARG A 55 7.20 3.37 -12.27
C ARG A 55 7.51 4.31 -11.13
N ILE A 56 7.87 3.78 -9.99
CA ILE A 56 8.24 4.57 -8.80
C ILE A 56 9.54 4.02 -8.22
N SER A 57 10.31 4.86 -7.54
CA SER A 57 11.56 4.37 -6.92
C SER A 57 11.30 3.33 -5.83
N ALA A 58 12.26 2.41 -5.62
CA ALA A 58 12.20 1.44 -4.53
C ALA A 58 12.03 2.13 -3.17
N GLU A 59 12.69 3.27 -2.94
CA GLU A 59 12.53 4.08 -1.74
C GLU A 59 11.10 4.55 -1.56
N MET A 60 10.48 5.08 -2.64
CA MET A 60 9.10 5.55 -2.61
C MET A 60 8.13 4.40 -2.29
N LEU A 61 8.28 3.26 -2.96
CA LEU A 61 7.47 2.07 -2.70
C LEU A 61 7.57 1.65 -1.23
N ARG A 62 8.78 1.55 -0.69
CA ARG A 62 9.03 1.19 0.72
C ARG A 62 8.39 2.17 1.69
N VAL A 63 8.53 3.47 1.45
CA VAL A 63 7.95 4.50 2.32
C VAL A 63 6.42 4.40 2.34
N ILE A 64 5.78 4.34 1.17
CA ILE A 64 4.31 4.19 1.09
C ILE A 64 3.85 2.91 1.78
N MET A 65 4.55 1.80 1.56
CA MET A 65 4.21 0.53 2.20
C MET A 65 4.37 0.59 3.72
N LYS A 66 5.44 1.23 4.25
CA LYS A 66 5.62 1.44 5.69
C LYS A 66 4.47 2.25 6.29
N VAL A 67 4.07 3.34 5.64
CA VAL A 67 2.91 4.15 6.07
C VAL A 67 1.61 3.33 6.00
N ALA A 68 1.40 2.58 4.93
CA ALA A 68 0.24 1.70 4.78
C ALA A 68 0.18 0.61 5.86
N PHE A 69 1.31 -0.01 6.20
CA PHE A 69 1.40 -0.97 7.31
C PHE A 69 1.10 -0.33 8.66
N ASP A 70 1.63 0.86 8.93
CA ASP A 70 1.32 1.59 10.15
C ASP A 70 -0.18 1.85 10.28
N ILE A 71 -0.83 2.33 9.22
CA ILE A 71 -2.28 2.57 9.18
C ILE A 71 -3.06 1.26 9.38
N SER A 72 -2.65 0.19 8.67
CA SER A 72 -3.26 -1.13 8.76
C SER A 72 -3.21 -1.71 10.17
N ASN A 73 -2.07 -1.56 10.86
CA ASN A 73 -1.83 -2.16 12.17
C ASN A 73 -2.45 -1.35 13.31
N THR A 74 -2.31 -0.02 13.26
CA THR A 74 -2.70 0.85 14.38
C THR A 74 -4.12 1.37 14.25
N GLY A 75 -4.61 1.55 13.02
CA GLY A 75 -5.84 2.28 12.77
C GLY A 75 -5.80 3.67 13.40
N ARG A 76 -6.95 4.21 13.75
CA ARG A 76 -7.08 5.47 14.51
C ARG A 76 -8.21 5.38 15.51
N GLU A 77 -8.00 5.85 16.73
CA GLU A 77 -9.01 5.82 17.81
C GLU A 77 -9.68 4.45 18.02
N GLY A 78 -8.92 3.37 17.82
CA GLY A 78 -9.41 2.00 17.96
C GLY A 78 -10.26 1.50 16.78
N LYS A 79 -10.36 2.27 15.70
CA LYS A 79 -11.04 1.88 14.46
C LYS A 79 -10.03 1.61 13.36
N GLN A 80 -10.33 0.62 12.54
CA GLN A 80 -9.57 0.40 11.30
C GLN A 80 -9.88 1.50 10.29
N ILE A 81 -8.88 1.92 9.54
CA ILE A 81 -8.99 2.98 8.53
C ILE A 81 -8.75 2.35 7.17
N GLY A 82 -9.66 2.66 6.23
CA GLY A 82 -9.45 2.39 4.82
C GLY A 82 -8.96 3.65 4.12
N THR A 83 -7.89 3.54 3.35
CA THR A 83 -7.33 4.65 2.57
C THR A 83 -6.75 4.16 1.26
N ALA A 84 -6.36 5.08 0.38
CA ALA A 84 -5.64 4.77 -0.85
C ALA A 84 -4.61 5.86 -1.18
N PHE A 85 -3.47 5.43 -1.65
CA PHE A 85 -2.38 6.25 -2.15
C PHE A 85 -2.25 6.00 -3.65
N ILE A 86 -2.44 7.04 -4.46
CA ILE A 86 -2.21 7.02 -5.91
C ILE A 86 -0.88 7.72 -6.14
N VAL A 87 0.10 7.01 -6.66
CA VAL A 87 1.49 7.45 -6.75
C VAL A 87 1.94 7.50 -8.20
N GLY A 88 2.49 8.63 -8.60
CA GLY A 88 2.93 8.91 -9.97
C GLY A 88 1.81 9.46 -10.86
N ASP A 89 2.22 9.92 -12.05
CA ASP A 89 1.33 10.46 -13.09
C ASP A 89 0.33 11.51 -12.58
N VAL A 90 0.83 12.42 -11.73
CA VAL A 90 0.01 13.40 -11.00
C VAL A 90 -0.92 14.16 -11.92
N GLU A 91 -0.45 14.62 -13.09
CA GLU A 91 -1.23 15.43 -14.01
C GLU A 91 -2.48 14.67 -14.49
N GLU A 92 -2.31 13.44 -14.96
CA GLU A 92 -3.40 12.60 -15.43
C GLU A 92 -4.36 12.17 -14.32
N VAL A 93 -3.83 11.86 -13.12
CA VAL A 93 -4.64 11.54 -11.93
C VAL A 93 -5.47 12.75 -11.51
N MET A 94 -4.86 13.95 -11.48
CA MET A 94 -5.57 15.18 -11.11
C MET A 94 -6.66 15.55 -12.11
N MET A 95 -6.46 15.30 -13.41
CA MET A 95 -7.49 15.51 -14.44
C MET A 95 -8.67 14.53 -14.35
N ARG A 96 -8.42 13.32 -13.82
CA ARG A 96 -9.43 12.26 -13.62
C ARG A 96 -9.96 12.17 -12.20
N SER A 97 -9.85 13.25 -11.44
CA SER A 97 -10.33 13.31 -10.08
C SER A 97 -10.74 14.72 -9.69
N HIS A 98 -11.59 14.84 -8.70
CA HIS A 98 -11.97 16.13 -8.14
C HIS A 98 -11.83 16.13 -6.62
N GLN A 99 -11.68 17.33 -6.04
CA GLN A 99 -11.58 17.50 -4.60
C GLN A 99 -12.95 17.30 -3.96
N MET A 100 -13.10 16.27 -3.13
CA MET A 100 -14.34 15.97 -2.41
C MET A 100 -14.47 16.81 -1.14
N ILE A 101 -13.38 16.96 -0.42
CA ILE A 101 -13.25 17.75 0.80
C ILE A 101 -12.06 18.68 0.65
N LEU A 102 -11.93 19.69 1.53
CA LEU A 102 -10.79 20.60 1.48
C LEU A 102 -9.48 19.81 1.55
N ASN A 103 -8.57 20.10 0.60
CA ASN A 103 -7.26 19.49 0.59
C ASN A 103 -6.40 20.06 1.74
N PRO A 104 -6.01 19.22 2.73
CA PRO A 104 -5.23 19.69 3.87
C PRO A 104 -3.80 20.13 3.51
N TYR A 105 -3.33 19.78 2.33
CA TYR A 105 -1.99 20.12 1.83
C TYR A 105 -1.95 21.43 1.03
N THR A 106 -3.11 22.06 0.76
CA THR A 106 -3.16 23.32 0.04
C THR A 106 -2.49 24.43 0.85
N GLY A 107 -1.47 25.05 0.27
CA GLY A 107 -0.74 26.17 0.89
C GLY A 107 0.26 25.76 1.97
N GLN A 108 0.52 24.47 2.13
CA GLN A 108 1.60 23.98 2.98
C GLN A 108 2.94 24.10 2.24
N GLU A 109 4.02 24.27 3.01
CA GLU A 109 5.38 24.29 2.48
C GLU A 109 5.76 22.87 1.96
N ASP A 110 6.68 22.81 0.99
CA ASP A 110 7.08 21.55 0.39
C ASP A 110 7.68 20.56 1.41
N GLU A 111 8.38 21.06 2.42
CA GLU A 111 8.93 20.25 3.51
C GLU A 111 7.83 19.51 4.30
N ASP A 112 6.63 20.09 4.42
CA ASP A 112 5.51 19.50 5.18
C ASP A 112 4.64 18.58 4.34
N LYS A 113 4.86 18.53 3.02
CA LYS A 113 4.14 17.69 2.06
C LYS A 113 4.95 16.47 1.61
N ASN A 114 6.22 16.37 1.95
CA ASN A 114 7.07 15.27 1.48
C ASN A 114 6.87 14.03 2.34
N ILE A 115 6.31 12.95 1.74
CA ILE A 115 6.08 11.68 2.44
C ILE A 115 7.38 10.90 2.72
N LEU A 116 8.46 11.19 1.99
CA LEU A 116 9.76 10.58 2.26
C LEU A 116 10.33 11.04 3.60
N ASP A 117 9.92 12.23 4.08
CA ASP A 117 10.30 12.69 5.42
C ASP A 117 9.38 12.07 6.48
N LYS A 118 9.96 11.21 7.32
CA LYS A 118 9.23 10.49 8.38
C LYS A 118 8.49 11.42 9.36
N LYS A 119 8.94 12.68 9.52
CA LYS A 119 8.23 13.66 10.39
C LYS A 119 6.79 13.91 9.94
N ASN A 120 6.49 13.74 8.65
CA ASN A 120 5.18 14.01 8.06
C ASN A 120 4.21 12.82 8.18
N TRP A 121 4.69 11.62 8.55
CA TRP A 121 3.86 10.41 8.56
C TRP A 121 2.68 10.47 9.53
N GLU A 122 2.82 11.14 10.68
CA GLU A 122 1.69 11.30 11.61
C GLU A 122 0.56 12.12 10.97
N SER A 123 0.89 13.18 10.23
CA SER A 123 -0.10 13.96 9.48
C SER A 123 -0.77 13.13 8.38
N VAL A 124 0.01 12.32 7.66
CA VAL A 124 -0.53 11.41 6.64
C VAL A 124 -1.50 10.41 7.25
N LYS A 125 -1.13 9.79 8.38
CA LYS A 125 -2.01 8.84 9.10
C LYS A 125 -3.29 9.53 9.62
N GLU A 126 -3.18 10.77 10.06
CA GLU A 126 -4.35 11.55 10.48
C GLU A 126 -5.29 11.84 9.31
N PHE A 127 -4.75 12.29 8.19
CA PHE A 127 -5.54 12.57 6.98
C PHE A 127 -6.00 11.32 6.22
N ALA A 128 -5.44 10.14 6.52
CA ALA A 128 -5.92 8.87 5.96
C ALA A 128 -7.37 8.52 6.37
N GLN A 129 -7.91 9.18 7.41
CA GLN A 129 -9.30 9.04 7.82
C GLN A 129 -10.29 9.76 6.91
N LEU A 130 -9.80 10.66 6.06
CA LEU A 130 -10.62 11.42 5.14
C LEU A 130 -11.19 10.50 4.03
N ASP A 131 -12.40 10.79 3.60
CA ASP A 131 -12.94 10.16 2.40
C ASP A 131 -12.14 10.59 1.17
N GLY A 132 -11.93 9.64 0.24
CA GLY A 132 -11.15 9.86 -0.96
C GLY A 132 -9.77 9.22 -0.90
N VAL A 133 -8.88 9.69 -1.77
CA VAL A 133 -7.52 9.17 -1.93
C VAL A 133 -6.48 10.26 -1.77
N PHE A 134 -5.24 9.85 -1.49
CA PHE A 134 -4.06 10.69 -1.66
C PHE A 134 -3.59 10.64 -3.10
N VAL A 135 -3.08 11.76 -3.60
CA VAL A 135 -2.35 11.86 -4.86
C VAL A 135 -0.94 12.32 -4.53
N ILE A 136 0.05 11.54 -4.93
CA ILE A 136 1.45 11.71 -4.52
C ILE A 136 2.32 11.64 -5.77
N SER A 137 3.28 12.55 -5.90
CA SER A 137 4.21 12.53 -7.02
C SER A 137 5.27 11.43 -6.88
N GLU A 138 6.00 11.16 -7.97
CA GLU A 138 7.12 10.20 -7.99
C GLU A 138 8.25 10.63 -7.04
N GLU A 139 8.38 11.92 -6.77
CA GLU A 139 9.37 12.50 -5.84
C GLU A 139 8.87 12.49 -4.37
N GLY A 140 7.66 12.02 -4.12
CA GLY A 140 7.10 11.90 -2.77
C GLY A 140 6.34 13.12 -2.29
N MET A 141 6.03 14.08 -3.17
CA MET A 141 5.22 15.25 -2.81
C MET A 141 3.74 14.87 -2.77
N ILE A 142 3.08 15.13 -1.65
CA ILE A 142 1.63 14.94 -1.51
C ILE A 142 0.93 16.15 -2.10
N GLU A 143 0.38 15.99 -3.29
CA GLU A 143 -0.34 17.05 -4.01
C GLU A 143 -1.74 17.25 -3.47
N ALA A 144 -2.38 16.17 -3.07
CA ALA A 144 -3.71 16.25 -2.49
C ALA A 144 -4.05 15.04 -1.61
N ALA A 145 -4.97 15.26 -0.66
CA ALA A 145 -5.72 14.22 0.03
C ALA A 145 -7.21 14.52 -0.05
N GLY A 146 -8.06 13.49 0.12
CA GLY A 146 -9.49 13.64 0.05
C GLY A 146 -10.03 13.88 -1.36
N ARG A 147 -9.39 13.28 -2.37
CA ARG A 147 -9.85 13.34 -3.76
C ARG A 147 -10.74 12.16 -4.12
N TYR A 148 -11.77 12.43 -4.92
CA TYR A 148 -12.60 11.40 -5.56
C TYR A 148 -12.09 11.13 -6.97
N LEU A 149 -11.94 9.85 -7.32
CA LEU A 149 -11.50 9.42 -8.63
C LEU A 149 -12.70 9.30 -9.58
N ASP A 150 -12.71 10.09 -10.66
CA ASP A 150 -13.75 10.12 -11.69
C ASP A 150 -13.40 9.14 -12.81
N VAL A 151 -13.45 7.86 -12.50
CA VAL A 151 -13.04 6.77 -13.40
C VAL A 151 -14.20 5.84 -13.74
N ASP A 152 -14.16 5.30 -14.95
CA ASP A 152 -15.09 4.25 -15.37
C ASP A 152 -14.58 2.88 -14.90
N ALA A 153 -15.31 2.26 -14.02
CA ALA A 153 -14.92 0.99 -13.42
C ALA A 153 -15.64 -0.24 -14.01
N ARG A 154 -16.38 -0.09 -15.11
CA ARG A 154 -17.23 -1.18 -15.66
C ARG A 154 -16.44 -2.43 -16.04
N ASP A 155 -15.20 -2.28 -16.51
CA ASP A 155 -14.34 -3.39 -16.92
C ASP A 155 -13.30 -3.79 -15.86
N ILE A 156 -13.41 -3.22 -14.66
CA ILE A 156 -12.53 -3.54 -13.54
C ILE A 156 -13.09 -4.70 -12.74
N SER A 157 -12.26 -5.72 -12.56
CA SER A 157 -12.58 -6.86 -11.70
C SER A 157 -11.64 -6.87 -10.50
N VAL A 158 -12.18 -6.63 -9.32
CA VAL A 158 -11.48 -6.82 -8.05
C VAL A 158 -12.12 -7.97 -7.27
N GLU A 159 -11.45 -8.46 -6.25
CA GLU A 159 -11.95 -9.53 -5.41
C GLU A 159 -13.29 -9.15 -4.77
N LYS A 160 -14.19 -10.15 -4.65
CA LYS A 160 -15.54 -9.94 -4.07
C LYS A 160 -15.43 -9.53 -2.61
N GLY A 161 -16.11 -8.44 -2.27
CA GLY A 161 -16.10 -7.91 -0.91
C GLY A 161 -15.23 -6.66 -0.73
N LEU A 162 -14.40 -6.34 -1.70
CA LEU A 162 -13.66 -5.08 -1.72
C LEU A 162 -14.59 -3.91 -2.09
N GLY A 163 -14.42 -2.78 -1.41
CA GLY A 163 -15.26 -1.59 -1.60
C GLY A 163 -14.90 -0.75 -2.83
N GLY A 164 -15.70 0.31 -3.08
CA GLY A 164 -15.53 1.20 -4.24
C GLY A 164 -14.14 1.84 -4.34
N ARG A 165 -13.46 2.07 -3.22
CA ARG A 165 -12.09 2.62 -3.20
C ARG A 165 -11.09 1.69 -3.91
N HIS A 166 -11.20 0.38 -3.73
CA HIS A 166 -10.36 -0.61 -4.44
C HIS A 166 -10.66 -0.64 -5.93
N VAL A 167 -11.94 -0.60 -6.28
CA VAL A 167 -12.38 -0.57 -7.68
C VAL A 167 -11.88 0.69 -8.39
N SER A 168 -12.03 1.85 -7.77
CA SER A 168 -11.55 3.11 -8.35
C SER A 168 -10.03 3.21 -8.39
N ALA A 169 -9.32 2.65 -7.39
CA ALA A 169 -7.87 2.54 -7.38
C ALA A 169 -7.36 1.66 -8.54
N ALA A 170 -7.96 0.51 -8.77
CA ALA A 170 -7.62 -0.30 -9.94
C ALA A 170 -7.93 0.44 -11.24
N ALA A 171 -9.10 1.10 -11.35
CA ALA A 171 -9.50 1.82 -12.57
C ALA A 171 -8.54 2.96 -12.91
N ILE A 172 -8.11 3.78 -11.94
CA ILE A 172 -7.18 4.87 -12.21
C ILE A 172 -5.83 4.35 -12.73
N THR A 173 -5.33 3.22 -12.22
CA THR A 173 -4.07 2.63 -12.69
C THR A 173 -4.18 2.00 -14.08
N ARG A 174 -5.38 1.71 -14.59
CA ARG A 174 -5.62 1.33 -16.00
C ARG A 174 -5.50 2.56 -16.91
N ASP A 175 -5.99 3.70 -16.45
CA ASP A 175 -6.16 4.91 -17.25
C ASP A 175 -4.93 5.85 -17.17
N THR A 176 -3.97 5.55 -16.30
CA THR A 176 -2.75 6.31 -16.04
C THR A 176 -1.56 5.38 -15.84
N VAL A 177 -0.34 5.91 -15.80
CA VAL A 177 0.86 5.12 -15.43
C VAL A 177 1.14 5.13 -13.93
N SER A 178 0.16 5.57 -13.12
CA SER A 178 0.28 5.55 -11.66
C SER A 178 0.22 4.13 -11.07
N ILE A 179 0.67 4.00 -9.82
CA ILE A 179 0.46 2.82 -8.97
C ILE A 179 -0.53 3.21 -7.88
N ALA A 180 -1.40 2.30 -7.49
CA ALA A 180 -2.30 2.51 -6.36
C ALA A 180 -2.03 1.50 -5.25
N ILE A 181 -1.87 2.00 -4.02
CA ILE A 181 -1.75 1.19 -2.80
C ILE A 181 -2.96 1.50 -1.93
N THR A 182 -3.76 0.50 -1.60
CA THR A 182 -4.96 0.65 -0.78
C THR A 182 -4.82 -0.11 0.53
N VAL A 183 -5.41 0.44 1.59
CA VAL A 183 -5.58 -0.24 2.88
C VAL A 183 -7.07 -0.49 3.07
N SER A 184 -7.45 -1.75 3.27
CA SER A 184 -8.84 -2.13 3.51
C SER A 184 -9.28 -1.75 4.92
N GLU A 185 -10.42 -1.07 5.04
CA GLU A 185 -11.05 -0.80 6.33
C GLU A 185 -11.47 -2.10 7.04
N SER A 186 -11.99 -3.08 6.28
CA SER A 186 -12.35 -4.39 6.80
C SER A 186 -11.15 -5.32 6.76
N GLY A 187 -10.24 -5.24 7.73
CA GLY A 187 -9.20 -6.23 7.81
C GLY A 187 -7.78 -5.72 7.70
N GLY A 188 -7.57 -4.48 7.29
CA GLY A 188 -6.24 -3.90 7.18
C GLY A 188 -5.37 -4.56 6.10
N VAL A 189 -5.96 -5.32 5.17
CA VAL A 189 -5.20 -5.90 4.05
C VAL A 189 -4.76 -4.77 3.13
N ILE A 190 -3.51 -4.81 2.73
CA ILE A 190 -2.92 -3.85 1.79
C ILE A 190 -2.95 -4.49 0.40
N HIS A 191 -3.48 -3.76 -0.59
CA HIS A 191 -3.49 -4.21 -1.98
C HIS A 191 -2.73 -3.23 -2.85
N ILE A 192 -2.00 -3.74 -3.82
CA ILE A 192 -1.27 -2.96 -4.83
C ILE A 192 -1.90 -3.20 -6.20
N TYR A 193 -2.22 -2.11 -6.90
CA TYR A 193 -2.81 -2.12 -8.24
C TYR A 193 -1.88 -1.44 -9.24
N MET A 194 -1.79 -2.02 -10.42
CA MET A 194 -1.10 -1.49 -11.60
C MET A 194 -1.81 -1.99 -12.86
N ASP A 195 -1.90 -1.18 -13.90
CA ASP A 195 -2.55 -1.53 -15.18
C ASP A 195 -3.99 -2.08 -15.04
N GLY A 196 -4.74 -1.56 -14.08
CA GLY A 196 -6.13 -1.96 -13.82
C GLY A 196 -6.28 -3.31 -13.11
N LYS A 197 -5.19 -3.89 -12.61
CA LYS A 197 -5.18 -5.21 -11.98
C LYS A 197 -4.56 -5.16 -10.59
N GLU A 198 -5.03 -6.03 -9.73
CA GLU A 198 -4.33 -6.32 -8.48
C GLU A 198 -3.05 -7.10 -8.80
N LEU A 199 -1.91 -6.57 -8.39
CA LEU A 199 -0.63 -7.26 -8.49
C LEU A 199 -0.42 -8.21 -7.34
N LEU A 200 -0.70 -7.74 -6.13
CA LEU A 200 -0.60 -8.53 -4.91
C LEU A 200 -1.41 -7.89 -3.78
N HIS A 201 -1.68 -8.69 -2.76
CA HIS A 201 -2.15 -8.19 -1.47
C HIS A 201 -1.29 -8.76 -0.33
N ILE A 202 -1.19 -8.01 0.76
CA ILE A 202 -0.39 -8.36 1.93
C ILE A 202 -1.25 -8.20 3.19
N GLU A 203 -1.38 -9.27 3.97
CA GLU A 203 -1.99 -9.22 5.29
C GLU A 203 -0.97 -8.72 6.31
N SER A 204 -1.38 -7.89 7.28
CA SER A 204 -0.47 -7.46 8.32
C SER A 204 -0.05 -8.66 9.21
N ALA A 205 1.23 -8.70 9.57
CA ALA A 205 1.82 -9.80 10.36
C ALA A 205 1.11 -10.09 11.69
N GLN A 206 0.44 -9.10 12.30
CA GLN A 206 -0.31 -9.29 13.54
C GLN A 206 -1.54 -10.20 13.39
N ARG A 207 -2.06 -10.41 12.18
CA ARG A 207 -3.19 -11.31 11.92
C ARG A 207 -2.76 -12.74 11.59
N ALA A 208 -1.59 -12.92 11.02
CA ALA A 208 -1.03 -14.25 10.76
C ALA A 208 -0.82 -15.09 12.03
N ILE A 209 -0.88 -14.47 13.22
CA ILE A 209 -0.62 -15.11 14.52
C ILE A 209 -1.91 -15.39 15.32
N ARG A 210 -3.10 -15.04 14.82
CA ARG A 210 -4.34 -15.49 15.49
C ARG A 210 -4.67 -16.93 15.12
N LEU A 211 -3.97 -17.85 15.77
CA LEU A 211 -4.45 -19.23 15.93
C LEU A 211 -5.56 -19.23 16.99
N ASN A 212 -6.77 -19.59 16.57
CA ASN A 212 -7.87 -19.94 17.45
C ASN A 212 -7.56 -21.24 18.20
#